data_0dfc244179c201265361d1dd9b273f83
#
_entry.id   0dfc244179c201265361d1dd9b273f83
#
_cell.length_a   1.000
_cell.length_b   1.000
_cell.length_c   1.000
_cell.angle_alpha   90.00
_cell.angle_beta   90.00
_cell.angle_gamma   90.00
#
_symmetry.space_group_name_H-M   'P 1'
#
loop_
_entity.id
_entity.type
_entity.pdbx_description
1 polymer ?
#
loop_
_entity_poly.entity_id
_entity_poly.type
_entity_poly.pdbx_seq_one_letter_code
_entity_poly.pdbx_strand_id
1 'polypeptide(L)'
;VIRLYMGCRPKLKFPKNFNFYFHKRIFKKFFSLLTRLKKLTGLKKKLNQYPVDVAIVGVKNDLENVNQKYLKRKIFCHSSAFDYYLKNKLKKCYNKKYALYVDSGLVYHPDFDKLKLKPLIGDRDKYLKNLNLFFNKYEQDTNIKIIIAGHPKINSSFYKKSFKGRKVYLNLTPDLVNYASSIFI
;
A
#
# COMPACT_ATOMS: atom_id res chain seq x y z
N VAL A 1 -3.77 -2.15 28.81
CA VAL A 1 -4.31 -2.01 27.44
C VAL A 1 -3.28 -2.59 26.48
N ILE A 2 -3.68 -3.54 25.65
CA ILE A 2 -2.84 -4.15 24.62
C ILE A 2 -3.14 -3.43 23.31
N ARG A 3 -2.11 -2.92 22.63
CA ARG A 3 -2.22 -2.35 21.28
C ARG A 3 -1.40 -3.15 20.31
N LEU A 4 -2.02 -3.54 19.19
CA LEU A 4 -1.38 -4.15 18.05
C LEU A 4 -1.02 -3.06 17.04
N TYR A 5 0.27 -2.91 16.76
CA TYR A 5 0.78 -2.07 15.69
C TYR A 5 1.24 -3.00 14.55
N MET A 6 0.30 -3.37 13.70
CA MET A 6 0.60 -4.17 12.50
C MET A 6 0.57 -3.27 11.28
N GLY A 7 1.71 -2.87 10.81
CA GLY A 7 1.81 -2.08 9.59
C GLY A 7 3.22 -1.55 9.37
N CYS A 8 4.01 -2.29 8.63
CA CYS A 8 5.24 -1.75 8.05
C CYS A 8 4.86 -0.68 7.04
N ARG A 9 4.98 0.60 7.41
CA ARG A 9 5.05 1.67 6.40
C ARG A 9 6.52 1.80 5.99
N PRO A 10 6.93 1.29 4.83
CA PRO A 10 8.28 1.53 4.34
C PRO A 10 8.46 3.05 4.23
N LYS A 11 9.52 3.59 4.83
CA LYS A 11 9.95 4.96 4.53
C LYS A 11 10.41 4.94 3.08
N LEU A 12 9.56 5.38 2.16
CA LEU A 12 9.90 5.54 0.75
C LEU A 12 11.02 6.59 0.67
N LYS A 13 12.25 6.13 0.49
CA LYS A 13 13.36 6.99 0.10
C LYS A 13 13.14 7.28 -1.39
N PHE A 14 12.54 8.42 -1.69
CA PHE A 14 12.48 8.89 -3.08
C PHE A 14 13.90 9.13 -3.57
N PRO A 15 14.26 8.66 -4.77
CA PRO A 15 15.56 8.94 -5.36
C PRO A 15 15.75 10.45 -5.46
N LYS A 16 16.95 10.95 -5.10
CA LYS A 16 17.27 12.38 -5.03
C LYS A 16 17.11 13.13 -6.38
N ASN A 17 16.92 12.43 -7.47
CA ASN A 17 16.87 12.94 -8.84
C ASN A 17 15.48 13.05 -9.46
N PHE A 18 14.41 13.03 -8.68
CA PHE A 18 13.08 13.36 -9.20
C PHE A 18 12.96 14.88 -9.32
N ASN A 19 13.40 15.42 -10.46
CA ASN A 19 13.17 16.82 -10.85
C ASN A 19 11.69 17.00 -11.23
N PHE A 20 10.86 17.20 -10.25
CA PHE A 20 9.57 17.84 -10.43
C PHE A 20 9.82 19.34 -10.58
N TYR A 21 9.81 19.85 -11.79
CA TYR A 21 9.71 21.27 -12.11
C TYR A 21 8.28 21.74 -11.71
N PHE A 22 8.04 21.92 -10.42
CA PHE A 22 6.94 22.71 -9.92
C PHE A 22 7.49 23.77 -8.98
N HIS A 23 7.04 24.98 -9.13
CA HIS A 23 7.46 26.19 -8.42
C HIS A 23 7.75 25.96 -6.92
N LYS A 24 8.95 25.50 -6.61
CA LYS A 24 9.41 25.13 -5.25
C LYS A 24 9.30 26.26 -4.21
N ARG A 25 9.29 27.54 -4.63
CA ARG A 25 9.34 28.67 -3.68
C ARG A 25 7.99 28.98 -3.02
N ILE A 26 6.88 28.87 -3.76
CA ILE A 26 5.54 29.18 -3.24
C ILE A 26 5.04 28.08 -2.33
N PHE A 27 5.24 26.80 -2.72
CA PHE A 27 4.85 25.65 -1.90
C PHE A 27 5.64 25.53 -0.59
N LYS A 28 6.96 25.83 -0.59
CA LYS A 28 7.73 25.85 0.66
C LYS A 28 7.25 26.91 1.65
N LYS A 29 6.91 28.10 1.19
CA LYS A 29 6.35 29.16 2.06
C LYS A 29 4.97 28.77 2.61
N PHE A 30 4.10 28.21 1.76
CA PHE A 30 2.76 27.79 2.18
C PHE A 30 2.80 26.60 3.18
N PHE A 31 3.65 25.60 2.93
CA PHE A 31 3.84 24.47 3.85
C PHE A 31 4.52 24.89 5.17
N SER A 32 5.44 25.85 5.14
CA SER A 32 6.06 26.36 6.36
C SER A 32 5.07 27.17 7.19
N LEU A 33 4.15 27.92 6.55
CA LEU A 33 3.07 28.63 7.23
C LEU A 33 2.06 27.66 7.86
N LEU A 34 1.65 26.61 7.13
CA LEU A 34 0.76 25.56 7.65
C LEU A 34 1.38 24.78 8.81
N THR A 35 2.70 24.53 8.77
CA THR A 35 3.40 23.85 9.89
C THR A 35 3.57 24.79 11.10
N ARG A 36 3.73 26.10 10.90
CA ARG A 36 3.73 27.10 11.97
C ARG A 36 2.34 27.25 12.60
N LEU A 37 1.29 27.31 11.80
CA LEU A 37 -0.11 27.35 12.27
C LEU A 37 -0.47 26.06 13.04
N LYS A 38 -0.04 24.89 12.58
CA LYS A 38 -0.20 23.63 13.34
C LYS A 38 0.57 23.60 14.66
N LYS A 39 1.70 24.32 14.76
CA LYS A 39 2.43 24.49 16.03
C LYS A 39 1.74 25.47 16.97
N LEU A 40 1.15 26.55 16.43
CA LEU A 40 0.44 27.57 17.21
C LEU A 40 -0.92 27.10 17.75
N THR A 41 -1.62 26.26 17.00
CA THR A 41 -2.95 25.75 17.41
C THR A 41 -2.89 24.62 18.43
N GLY A 42 -1.70 24.21 18.89
CA GLY A 42 -1.58 23.16 19.93
C GLY A 42 -2.18 21.80 19.53
N LEU A 43 -2.63 21.65 18.29
CA LEU A 43 -3.14 20.40 17.71
C LEU A 43 -2.01 19.40 17.43
N LYS A 44 -1.11 19.21 18.39
CA LYS A 44 -0.41 17.94 18.52
C LYS A 44 -1.51 16.92 18.75
N LYS A 45 -1.77 16.09 17.75
CA LYS A 45 -2.70 14.97 17.86
C LYS A 45 -2.43 14.28 19.20
N LYS A 46 -3.37 14.37 20.12
CA LYS A 46 -3.40 13.62 21.39
C LYS A 46 -3.55 12.10 21.16
N LEU A 47 -2.96 11.56 20.09
CA LEU A 47 -3.05 10.16 19.71
C LEU A 47 -2.31 9.22 20.67
N ASN A 48 -1.44 9.76 21.53
CA ASN A 48 -0.58 8.97 22.41
C ASN A 48 -0.87 9.18 23.91
N GLN A 49 -2.08 9.58 24.28
CA GLN A 49 -2.41 9.89 25.68
C GLN A 49 -2.83 8.69 26.53
N TYR A 50 -3.13 7.55 25.91
CA TYR A 50 -3.54 6.38 26.68
C TYR A 50 -2.32 5.54 27.07
N PRO A 51 -2.21 5.16 28.37
CA PRO A 51 -1.15 4.27 28.81
C PRO A 51 -1.25 2.93 28.09
N VAL A 52 -0.12 2.44 27.59
CA VAL A 52 0.00 1.14 26.92
C VAL A 52 0.98 0.32 27.73
N ASP A 53 0.51 -0.76 28.33
CA ASP A 53 1.35 -1.66 29.11
C ASP A 53 2.18 -2.60 28.24
N VAL A 54 1.61 -3.08 27.15
CA VAL A 54 2.25 -4.02 26.23
C VAL A 54 2.08 -3.51 24.80
N ALA A 55 3.19 -3.36 24.07
CA ALA A 55 3.19 -3.08 22.64
C ALA A 55 3.65 -4.30 21.86
N ILE A 56 2.84 -4.74 20.90
CA ILE A 56 3.22 -5.77 19.94
C ILE A 56 3.47 -5.04 18.62
N VAL A 57 4.67 -5.11 18.09
CA VAL A 57 5.13 -4.31 16.95
C VAL A 57 5.83 -5.17 15.91
N GLY A 58 5.66 -4.83 14.63
CA GLY A 58 6.33 -5.52 13.53
C GLY A 58 7.76 -5.01 13.30
N VAL A 59 8.00 -3.70 13.52
CA VAL A 59 9.30 -3.08 13.33
C VAL A 59 9.60 -2.06 14.44
N LYS A 60 10.89 -1.80 14.68
CA LYS A 60 11.32 -0.86 15.73
C LYS A 60 10.72 0.55 15.57
N ASN A 61 10.55 1.03 14.36
CA ASN A 61 10.00 2.36 14.08
C ASN A 61 8.53 2.53 14.54
N ASP A 62 7.79 1.44 14.67
CA ASP A 62 6.41 1.51 15.17
C ASP A 62 6.35 1.92 16.66
N LEU A 63 7.47 1.71 17.39
CA LEU A 63 7.60 2.14 18.79
C LEU A 63 7.68 3.66 18.95
N GLU A 64 8.08 4.40 17.92
CA GLU A 64 8.13 5.87 17.97
C GLU A 64 6.74 6.48 18.18
N ASN A 65 5.67 5.74 17.83
CA ASN A 65 4.29 6.15 17.96
C ASN A 65 3.66 5.74 19.32
N VAL A 66 4.42 5.06 20.18
CA VAL A 66 3.95 4.58 21.48
C VAL A 66 4.52 5.46 22.58
N ASN A 67 3.67 5.88 23.53
CA ASN A 67 4.17 6.59 24.71
C ASN A 67 4.98 5.61 25.59
N GLN A 68 6.29 5.70 25.46
CA GLN A 68 7.21 4.78 26.14
C GLN A 68 7.21 4.92 27.68
N LYS A 69 6.68 6.03 28.23
CA LYS A 69 6.62 6.27 29.70
C LYS A 69 5.82 5.19 30.45
N TYR A 70 4.81 4.63 29.78
CA TYR A 70 3.91 3.63 30.39
C TYR A 70 4.16 2.21 29.87
N LEU A 71 5.12 2.05 28.96
CA LEU A 71 5.34 0.79 28.27
C LEU A 71 6.17 -0.18 29.14
N LYS A 72 5.52 -1.23 29.65
CA LYS A 72 6.14 -2.26 30.49
C LYS A 72 6.84 -3.35 29.66
N ARG A 73 6.24 -3.73 28.52
CA ARG A 73 6.75 -4.83 27.70
C ARG A 73 6.63 -4.54 26.19
N LYS A 74 7.67 -4.89 25.46
CA LYS A 74 7.74 -4.83 23.99
C LYS A 74 7.84 -6.24 23.44
N ILE A 75 6.99 -6.58 22.47
CA ILE A 75 7.00 -7.87 21.80
C ILE A 75 7.15 -7.58 20.31
N PHE A 76 8.20 -8.12 19.71
CA PHE A 76 8.40 -8.05 18.27
C PHE A 76 7.83 -9.32 17.64
N CYS A 77 6.96 -9.17 16.64
CA CYS A 77 6.42 -10.29 15.90
C CYS A 77 6.38 -9.98 14.40
N HIS A 78 6.49 -11.00 13.60
CA HIS A 78 6.34 -10.89 12.16
C HIS A 78 4.88 -10.64 11.78
N SER A 79 4.67 -10.08 10.57
CA SER A 79 3.34 -10.05 10.00
C SER A 79 2.88 -11.47 9.64
N SER A 80 1.57 -11.69 9.66
CA SER A 80 0.99 -12.98 9.22
C SER A 80 1.37 -13.34 7.77
N ALA A 81 1.58 -12.35 6.93
CA ALA A 81 2.05 -12.55 5.56
C ALA A 81 3.48 -13.09 5.51
N PHE A 82 4.36 -12.62 6.40
CA PHE A 82 5.73 -13.13 6.50
C PHE A 82 5.76 -14.55 7.09
N ASP A 83 4.93 -14.83 8.10
CA ASP A 83 4.78 -16.19 8.64
C ASP A 83 4.27 -17.16 7.59
N TYR A 84 3.32 -16.71 6.76
CA TYR A 84 2.87 -17.50 5.61
C TYR A 84 4.00 -17.79 4.64
N TYR A 85 4.82 -16.80 4.30
CA TYR A 85 5.99 -16.94 3.43
C TYR A 85 6.99 -17.97 3.97
N LEU A 86 7.29 -17.92 5.28
CA LEU A 86 8.24 -18.85 5.92
C LEU A 86 7.71 -20.28 5.99
N LYS A 87 6.42 -20.45 6.22
CA LYS A 87 5.79 -21.78 6.43
C LYS A 87 5.42 -22.49 5.15
N ASN A 88 5.19 -21.77 4.06
CA ASN A 88 4.69 -22.36 2.83
C ASN A 88 5.76 -22.36 1.73
N LYS A 89 5.87 -23.49 1.03
CA LYS A 89 6.59 -23.56 -0.24
C LYS A 89 5.81 -22.76 -1.28
N LEU A 90 6.32 -21.59 -1.67
CA LEU A 90 5.70 -20.78 -2.70
C LEU A 90 5.80 -21.48 -4.06
N LYS A 91 4.69 -21.49 -4.79
CA LYS A 91 4.60 -22.17 -6.08
C LYS A 91 4.79 -21.19 -7.22
N LYS A 92 5.58 -21.58 -8.22
CA LYS A 92 5.71 -20.80 -9.45
C LYS A 92 4.43 -20.95 -10.30
N CYS A 93 3.53 -19.98 -10.20
CA CYS A 93 2.24 -20.02 -10.89
C CYS A 93 2.32 -19.62 -12.36
N TYR A 94 3.43 -19.03 -12.81
CA TYR A 94 3.63 -18.58 -14.18
C TYR A 94 5.08 -18.77 -14.62
N ASN A 95 5.28 -19.42 -15.77
CA ASN A 95 6.62 -19.88 -16.19
C ASN A 95 7.45 -18.82 -16.93
N LYS A 96 6.80 -17.78 -17.48
CA LYS A 96 7.48 -16.70 -18.19
C LYS A 96 7.82 -15.56 -17.24
N LYS A 97 8.75 -14.71 -17.61
CA LYS A 97 9.02 -13.44 -16.94
C LYS A 97 7.77 -12.55 -17.00
N TYR A 98 7.40 -11.93 -15.90
CA TYR A 98 6.21 -11.07 -15.81
C TYR A 98 6.40 -9.94 -14.80
N ALA A 99 5.64 -8.87 -15.00
CA ALA A 99 5.41 -7.84 -14.00
C ALA A 99 4.07 -8.09 -13.31
N LEU A 100 4.00 -7.81 -12.03
CA LEU A 100 2.82 -8.05 -11.22
C LEU A 100 2.16 -6.72 -10.83
N TYR A 101 0.88 -6.57 -11.10
CA TYR A 101 0.05 -5.55 -10.48
C TYR A 101 -0.73 -6.17 -9.31
N VAL A 102 -0.48 -5.68 -8.10
CA VAL A 102 -1.21 -6.10 -6.90
C VAL A 102 -2.34 -5.10 -6.67
N ASP A 103 -3.56 -5.54 -6.92
CA ASP A 103 -4.72 -4.69 -6.78
C ASP A 103 -5.13 -4.55 -5.31
N SER A 104 -5.03 -3.34 -4.79
CA SER A 104 -5.47 -2.97 -3.44
C SER A 104 -6.95 -2.62 -3.33
N GLY A 105 -7.68 -2.64 -4.46
CA GLY A 105 -9.11 -2.32 -4.50
C GLY A 105 -9.43 -0.84 -4.25
N LEU A 106 -8.48 0.08 -4.43
CA LEU A 106 -8.61 1.51 -4.08
C LEU A 106 -9.86 2.21 -4.61
N VAL A 107 -10.43 1.72 -5.71
CA VAL A 107 -11.52 2.40 -6.42
C VAL A 107 -12.87 1.68 -6.28
N TYR A 108 -12.85 0.39 -6.01
CA TYR A 108 -14.02 -0.48 -6.05
C TYR A 108 -14.09 -1.50 -4.91
N HIS A 109 -13.36 -1.23 -3.82
CA HIS A 109 -13.43 -2.10 -2.64
C HIS A 109 -14.86 -2.08 -2.07
N PRO A 110 -15.48 -3.25 -1.78
CA PRO A 110 -16.86 -3.33 -1.30
C PRO A 110 -17.12 -2.56 0.00
N ASP A 111 -16.10 -2.28 0.77
CA ASP A 111 -16.21 -1.54 2.02
C ASP A 111 -16.57 -0.05 1.77
N PHE A 112 -16.27 0.51 0.58
CA PHE A 112 -16.72 1.87 0.25
C PHE A 112 -18.24 1.97 0.21
N ASP A 113 -18.89 0.97 -0.41
CA ASP A 113 -20.36 0.96 -0.52
C ASP A 113 -21.00 0.64 0.85
N LYS A 114 -20.46 -0.35 1.58
CA LYS A 114 -20.97 -0.75 2.89
C LYS A 114 -20.85 0.35 3.95
N LEU A 115 -19.74 1.06 3.95
CA LEU A 115 -19.45 2.11 4.92
C LEU A 115 -19.87 3.51 4.43
N LYS A 116 -20.51 3.61 3.27
CA LYS A 116 -20.90 4.86 2.61
C LYS A 116 -19.72 5.85 2.46
N LEU A 117 -18.52 5.31 2.24
CA LEU A 117 -17.31 6.10 2.05
C LEU A 117 -17.14 6.47 0.57
N LYS A 118 -16.65 7.66 0.32
CA LYS A 118 -16.25 8.04 -1.04
C LYS A 118 -14.94 7.34 -1.39
N PRO A 119 -14.82 6.72 -2.59
CA PRO A 119 -13.55 6.19 -3.06
C PRO A 119 -12.47 7.28 -3.07
N LEU A 120 -11.23 6.90 -2.81
CA LEU A 120 -10.10 7.83 -2.83
C LEU A 120 -9.88 8.44 -4.22
N ILE A 121 -10.32 7.73 -5.25
CA ILE A 121 -10.25 8.16 -6.66
C ILE A 121 -11.68 8.38 -7.15
N GLY A 122 -12.01 9.63 -7.51
CA GLY A 122 -13.37 10.02 -7.83
C GLY A 122 -13.95 9.37 -9.09
N ASP A 123 -13.14 9.25 -10.15
CA ASP A 123 -13.57 8.69 -11.45
C ASP A 123 -12.93 7.31 -11.66
N ARG A 124 -13.75 6.27 -11.43
CA ARG A 124 -13.37 4.86 -11.54
C ARG A 124 -12.98 4.47 -12.97
N ASP A 125 -13.76 4.91 -13.94
CA ASP A 125 -13.56 4.52 -15.35
C ASP A 125 -12.32 5.17 -15.93
N LYS A 126 -12.11 6.44 -15.62
CA LYS A 126 -10.90 7.18 -15.98
C LYS A 126 -9.65 6.53 -15.37
N TYR A 127 -9.72 6.14 -14.09
CA TYR A 127 -8.62 5.45 -13.43
C TYR A 127 -8.28 4.14 -14.14
N LEU A 128 -9.27 3.27 -14.39
CA LEU A 128 -9.07 1.98 -15.06
C LEU A 128 -8.56 2.15 -16.48
N LYS A 129 -9.07 3.15 -17.22
CA LYS A 129 -8.58 3.49 -18.56
C LYS A 129 -7.09 3.88 -18.53
N ASN A 130 -6.71 4.79 -17.63
CA ASN A 130 -5.32 5.24 -17.51
C ASN A 130 -4.39 4.11 -17.05
N LEU A 131 -4.85 3.27 -16.13
CA LEU A 131 -4.10 2.10 -15.68
C LEU A 131 -3.85 1.10 -16.81
N ASN A 132 -4.85 0.83 -17.65
CA ASN A 132 -4.69 -0.02 -18.83
C ASN A 132 -3.78 0.60 -19.88
N LEU A 133 -3.81 1.92 -20.08
CA LEU A 133 -2.87 2.61 -20.97
C LEU A 133 -1.43 2.47 -20.45
N PHE A 134 -1.22 2.67 -19.16
CA PHE A 134 0.09 2.45 -18.54
C PHE A 134 0.57 1.00 -18.74
N PHE A 135 -0.28 0.02 -18.51
CA PHE A 135 0.06 -1.40 -18.70
C PHE A 135 0.42 -1.71 -20.14
N ASN A 136 -0.36 -1.21 -21.11
CA ASN A 136 -0.06 -1.40 -22.52
C ASN A 136 1.31 -0.81 -22.89
N LYS A 137 1.59 0.41 -22.43
CA LYS A 137 2.86 1.08 -22.67
C LYS A 137 4.03 0.30 -22.05
N TYR A 138 3.88 -0.14 -20.79
CA TYR A 138 4.89 -0.94 -20.13
C TYR A 138 5.17 -2.27 -20.86
N GLU A 139 4.11 -2.97 -21.29
CA GLU A 139 4.25 -4.23 -22.04
C GLU A 139 4.92 -4.03 -23.41
N GLN A 140 4.65 -2.91 -24.08
CA GLN A 140 5.29 -2.54 -25.34
C GLN A 140 6.78 -2.22 -25.15
N ASP A 141 7.10 -1.40 -24.14
CA ASP A 141 8.47 -0.92 -23.92
C ASP A 141 9.41 -2.02 -23.38
N THR A 142 8.87 -2.97 -22.61
CA THR A 142 9.69 -3.99 -21.92
C THR A 142 9.57 -5.39 -22.49
N ASN A 143 8.58 -5.65 -23.32
CA ASN A 143 8.15 -6.98 -23.77
C ASN A 143 7.83 -7.94 -22.60
N ILE A 144 7.48 -7.40 -21.43
CA ILE A 144 7.12 -8.15 -20.22
C ILE A 144 5.62 -8.05 -20.00
N LYS A 145 4.92 -9.17 -19.95
CA LYS A 145 3.47 -9.19 -19.70
C LYS A 145 3.15 -8.83 -18.26
N ILE A 146 2.05 -8.09 -18.08
CA ILE A 146 1.51 -7.78 -16.76
C ILE A 146 0.49 -8.85 -16.36
N ILE A 147 0.67 -9.37 -15.17
CA ILE A 147 -0.27 -10.27 -14.48
C ILE A 147 -0.90 -9.49 -13.32
N ILE A 148 -2.16 -9.76 -13.05
CA ILE A 148 -2.93 -9.07 -12.03
C ILE A 148 -3.17 -10.02 -10.85
N ALA A 149 -2.69 -9.66 -9.67
CA ALA A 149 -3.13 -10.25 -8.42
C ALA A 149 -4.35 -9.49 -7.92
N GLY A 150 -5.52 -10.05 -8.18
CA GLY A 150 -6.78 -9.41 -7.84
C GLY A 150 -7.09 -9.48 -6.35
N HIS A 151 -7.78 -8.46 -5.85
CA HIS A 151 -8.22 -8.39 -4.47
C HIS A 151 -9.28 -9.47 -4.17
N PRO A 152 -9.15 -10.25 -3.08
CA PRO A 152 -9.99 -11.43 -2.81
C PRO A 152 -11.48 -11.12 -2.64
N LYS A 153 -11.83 -9.90 -2.21
CA LYS A 153 -13.22 -9.46 -2.03
C LYS A 153 -13.89 -8.97 -3.31
N ILE A 154 -13.16 -8.91 -4.44
CA ILE A 154 -13.67 -8.38 -5.71
C ILE A 154 -13.95 -9.53 -6.66
N ASN A 155 -15.10 -9.45 -7.33
CA ASN A 155 -15.55 -10.53 -8.22
C ASN A 155 -14.61 -10.68 -9.43
N SER A 156 -14.33 -11.93 -9.80
CA SER A 156 -13.52 -12.28 -10.97
C SER A 156 -14.07 -11.73 -12.30
N SER A 157 -15.40 -11.61 -12.43
CA SER A 157 -16.06 -11.03 -13.61
C SER A 157 -15.70 -9.56 -13.81
N PHE A 158 -15.55 -8.80 -12.72
CA PHE A 158 -15.07 -7.43 -12.77
C PHE A 158 -13.67 -7.35 -13.39
N TYR A 159 -12.75 -8.19 -12.94
CA TYR A 159 -11.38 -8.21 -13.47
C TYR A 159 -11.33 -8.57 -14.95
N LYS A 160 -12.11 -9.57 -15.38
CA LYS A 160 -12.19 -9.96 -16.78
C LYS A 160 -12.66 -8.81 -17.68
N LYS A 161 -13.62 -8.02 -17.19
CA LYS A 161 -14.13 -6.83 -17.90
C LYS A 161 -13.11 -5.69 -17.92
N SER A 162 -12.49 -5.40 -16.76
CA SER A 162 -11.64 -4.24 -16.57
C SER A 162 -10.24 -4.38 -17.16
N PHE A 163 -9.70 -5.60 -17.20
CA PHE A 163 -8.32 -5.89 -17.64
C PHE A 163 -8.28 -6.91 -18.77
N LYS A 164 -9.05 -6.66 -19.83
CA LYS A 164 -9.16 -7.55 -21.00
C LYS A 164 -7.77 -7.98 -21.51
N GLY A 165 -7.64 -9.29 -21.78
CA GLY A 165 -6.41 -9.88 -22.31
C GLY A 165 -5.31 -10.15 -21.29
N ARG A 166 -5.45 -9.72 -20.02
CA ARG A 166 -4.47 -10.01 -18.96
C ARG A 166 -4.92 -11.15 -18.08
N LYS A 167 -3.94 -11.94 -17.62
CA LYS A 167 -4.20 -13.01 -16.66
C LYS A 167 -4.44 -12.41 -15.29
N VAL A 168 -5.48 -12.87 -14.64
CA VAL A 168 -5.86 -12.45 -13.28
C VAL A 168 -5.87 -13.67 -12.38
N TYR A 169 -5.22 -13.55 -11.24
CA TYR A 169 -5.20 -14.56 -10.20
C TYR A 169 -5.78 -14.00 -8.92
N LEU A 170 -6.62 -14.79 -8.25
CA LEU A 170 -7.17 -14.47 -6.94
C LEU A 170 -6.52 -15.37 -5.90
N ASN A 171 -6.26 -14.83 -4.72
CA ASN A 171 -5.69 -15.57 -3.57
C ASN A 171 -4.29 -16.18 -3.78
N LEU A 172 -3.55 -15.78 -4.81
CA LEU A 172 -2.21 -16.27 -5.12
C LEU A 172 -1.14 -15.17 -5.03
N THR A 173 -1.46 -14.06 -4.39
CA THR A 173 -0.55 -12.90 -4.31
C THR A 173 0.84 -13.25 -3.76
N PRO A 174 0.99 -14.04 -2.67
CA PRO A 174 2.32 -14.41 -2.17
C PRO A 174 3.15 -15.18 -3.18
N ASP A 175 2.54 -16.14 -3.87
CA ASP A 175 3.21 -16.95 -4.90
C ASP A 175 3.64 -16.09 -6.10
N LEU A 176 2.78 -15.17 -6.53
CA LEU A 176 3.07 -14.29 -7.66
C LEU A 176 4.14 -13.25 -7.33
N VAL A 177 4.08 -12.63 -6.14
CA VAL A 177 5.06 -11.63 -5.71
C VAL A 177 6.48 -12.19 -5.71
N ASN A 178 6.65 -13.43 -5.26
CA ASN A 178 7.97 -14.05 -5.12
C ASN A 178 8.70 -14.25 -6.46
N TYR A 179 7.99 -14.37 -7.56
CA TYR A 179 8.57 -14.66 -8.89
C TYR A 179 8.39 -13.52 -9.89
N ALA A 180 7.83 -12.39 -9.48
CA ALA A 180 7.65 -11.22 -10.34
C ALA A 180 8.98 -10.49 -10.57
N SER A 181 9.21 -10.02 -11.80
CA SER A 181 10.36 -9.19 -12.13
C SER A 181 10.19 -7.73 -11.72
N SER A 182 8.96 -7.28 -11.62
CA SER A 182 8.57 -5.93 -11.17
C SER A 182 7.21 -5.99 -10.51
N ILE A 183 6.97 -5.13 -9.52
CA ILE A 183 5.70 -5.09 -8.77
C ILE A 183 5.17 -3.67 -8.78
N PHE A 184 3.89 -3.53 -9.14
CA PHE A 184 3.09 -2.30 -9.05
C PHE A 184 2.00 -2.48 -8.00
N ILE A 185 1.78 -1.46 -7.17
CA ILE A 185 0.78 -1.46 -6.09
C ILE A 185 -0.02 -0.15 -6.14
#